data_4ce143751167bfc49204013ce13de84d
#
_entry.id   4ce143751167bfc49204013ce13de84d
#
_cell.length_a   1.000
_cell.length_b   1.000
_cell.length_c   1.000
_cell.angle_alpha   90.00
_cell.angle_beta   90.00
_cell.angle_gamma   90.00
#
_symmetry.space_group_name_H-M   'P 1'
#
loop_
_entity.id
_entity.type
_entity.pdbx_description
1 polymer ?
#
loop_
_entity_poly.entity_id
_entity_poly.type
_entity_poly.pdbx_seq_one_letter_code
_entity_poly.pdbx_strand_id
1 'polypeptide(L)'
;IYFIQKDSFGKYIGKISDLKKLVFLNSQSILEIIDEKINFEEAEAYDCILFLKDPSIRPDNLLSICKHINRTSGLTKKSEVYEYLQFFQKNIEFIDKEISKFRKDKKLNLIYEDLDYPMLKILDSMNKKGVRISLKKIEILSEEINHELENYKNAIKSITKKDFNLNSPKQLSEILYEDMKYPVLKKTPKGAPSTDASVLE
;
A
#
# COMPACT_ATOMS: atom_id res chain seq x y z
N ILE A 1 -3.69 10.33 25.57
CA ILE A 1 -3.51 9.85 24.21
C ILE A 1 -4.36 8.61 24.07
N TYR A 2 -5.21 8.61 23.07
CA TYR A 2 -6.11 7.49 22.80
C TYR A 2 -5.66 6.86 21.49
N PHE A 3 -5.47 5.54 21.49
CA PHE A 3 -5.27 4.78 20.29
C PHE A 3 -6.55 3.98 20.03
N ILE A 4 -7.11 4.11 18.85
CA ILE A 4 -8.40 3.51 18.52
C ILE A 4 -8.18 2.57 17.33
N GLN A 5 -8.54 1.31 17.53
CA GLN A 5 -8.50 0.32 16.48
C GLN A 5 -9.64 0.59 15.47
N LYS A 6 -9.39 0.37 14.18
CA LYS A 6 -10.31 0.63 13.08
C LYS A 6 -11.74 0.13 13.37
N ASP A 7 -11.88 -1.11 13.79
CA ASP A 7 -13.18 -1.77 14.04
C ASP A 7 -13.95 -1.20 15.25
N SER A 8 -13.27 -0.47 16.12
CA SER A 8 -13.85 0.12 17.32
C SER A 8 -14.08 1.63 17.20
N PHE A 9 -13.69 2.24 16.08
CA PHE A 9 -13.66 3.68 15.91
C PHE A 9 -15.04 4.34 16.12
N GLY A 10 -16.10 3.75 15.56
CA GLY A 10 -17.47 4.27 15.70
C GLY A 10 -17.96 4.41 17.13
N LYS A 11 -17.45 3.59 18.07
CA LYS A 11 -17.80 3.65 19.50
C LYS A 11 -17.19 4.87 20.22
N TYR A 12 -16.12 5.44 19.66
CA TYR A 12 -15.32 6.50 20.30
C TYR A 12 -15.41 7.85 19.59
N ILE A 13 -16.15 7.94 18.47
CA ILE A 13 -16.29 9.16 17.67
C ILE A 13 -16.70 10.36 18.52
N GLY A 14 -17.70 10.20 19.42
CA GLY A 14 -18.13 11.27 20.32
C GLY A 14 -17.07 11.74 21.31
N LYS A 15 -16.12 10.86 21.68
CA LYS A 15 -15.02 11.21 22.58
C LYS A 15 -13.86 11.87 21.84
N ILE A 16 -13.72 11.62 20.53
CA ILE A 16 -12.66 12.19 19.70
C ILE A 16 -12.94 13.67 19.43
N SER A 17 -14.21 14.05 19.26
CA SER A 17 -14.61 15.45 19.07
C SER A 17 -14.24 16.37 20.26
N ASP A 18 -14.03 15.79 21.44
CA ASP A 18 -13.67 16.54 22.65
C ASP A 18 -12.14 16.69 22.82
N LEU A 19 -11.33 16.12 21.94
CA LEU A 19 -9.88 16.19 22.01
C LEU A 19 -9.37 17.55 21.49
N LYS A 20 -8.47 18.16 22.25
CA LYS A 20 -7.86 19.44 21.88
C LYS A 20 -6.97 19.37 20.65
N LYS A 21 -6.36 18.21 20.40
CA LYS A 21 -5.44 17.97 19.28
C LYS A 21 -5.54 16.54 18.81
N LEU A 22 -5.65 16.36 17.52
CA LEU A 22 -5.68 15.07 16.86
C LEU A 22 -4.46 14.97 15.93
N VAL A 23 -3.74 13.88 15.99
CA VAL A 23 -2.60 13.64 15.10
C VAL A 23 -2.81 12.33 14.37
N PHE A 24 -2.91 12.40 13.06
CA PHE A 24 -2.99 11.23 12.18
C PHE A 24 -1.59 10.77 11.78
N LEU A 25 -1.31 9.49 11.99
CA LEU A 25 -0.05 8.86 11.59
C LEU A 25 -0.11 8.27 10.17
N ASN A 26 -1.31 7.93 9.73
CA ASN A 26 -1.64 7.54 8.37
C ASN A 26 -2.99 8.14 8.02
N SER A 27 -2.98 9.33 7.44
CA SER A 27 -4.18 10.12 7.15
C SER A 27 -5.09 9.41 6.15
N GLN A 28 -4.55 8.74 5.13
CA GLN A 28 -5.35 8.05 4.12
C GLN A 28 -6.18 6.90 4.72
N SER A 29 -5.60 6.10 5.60
CA SER A 29 -6.33 5.00 6.26
C SER A 29 -7.43 5.49 7.20
N ILE A 30 -7.28 6.69 7.75
CA ILE A 30 -8.25 7.28 8.68
C ILE A 30 -9.38 7.96 7.93
N LEU A 31 -9.12 8.57 6.79
CA LEU A 31 -10.13 9.17 5.94
C LEU A 31 -11.23 8.17 5.52
N GLU A 32 -10.86 6.90 5.36
CA GLU A 32 -11.84 5.83 5.08
C GLU A 32 -12.81 5.55 6.23
N ILE A 33 -12.49 5.99 7.46
CA ILE A 33 -13.21 5.65 8.69
C ILE A 33 -13.94 6.85 9.28
N ILE A 34 -13.41 8.06 9.05
CA ILE A 34 -13.95 9.27 9.64
C ILE A 34 -15.22 9.68 8.90
N ASP A 35 -16.34 9.58 9.60
CA ASP A 35 -17.60 10.17 9.20
C ASP A 35 -17.48 11.71 9.28
N GLU A 36 -18.31 12.46 8.53
CA GLU A 36 -18.30 13.93 8.40
C GLU A 36 -18.37 14.73 9.73
N LYS A 37 -18.46 14.02 10.87
CA LYS A 37 -18.59 14.59 12.21
C LYS A 37 -17.30 15.12 12.83
N ILE A 38 -16.14 14.82 12.24
CA ILE A 38 -14.86 15.29 12.78
C ILE A 38 -14.40 16.52 12.00
N ASN A 39 -14.14 17.61 12.73
CA ASN A 39 -13.58 18.81 12.13
C ASN A 39 -12.08 18.60 11.87
N PHE A 40 -11.73 18.39 10.60
CA PHE A 40 -10.33 18.19 10.17
C PHE A 40 -9.43 19.43 10.36
N GLU A 41 -10.02 20.62 10.59
CA GLU A 41 -9.24 21.84 10.81
C GLU A 41 -8.49 21.83 12.14
N GLU A 42 -8.91 20.97 13.09
CA GLU A 42 -8.26 20.79 14.39
C GLU A 42 -7.30 19.61 14.44
N ALA A 43 -6.98 19.00 13.30
CA ALA A 43 -6.17 17.77 13.23
C ALA A 43 -4.92 17.96 12.40
N GLU A 44 -3.86 17.21 12.75
CA GLU A 44 -2.58 17.21 12.07
C GLU A 44 -2.35 15.88 11.33
N ALA A 45 -2.04 15.93 10.05
CA ALA A 45 -1.63 14.78 9.25
C ALA A 45 -0.10 14.64 9.30
N TYR A 46 0.41 13.88 10.27
CA TYR A 46 1.84 13.77 10.51
C TYR A 46 2.59 13.08 9.36
N ASP A 47 1.97 12.14 8.68
CA ASP A 47 2.49 11.51 7.47
C ASP A 47 2.71 12.52 6.33
N CYS A 48 1.78 13.44 6.10
CA CYS A 48 1.94 14.52 5.13
C CYS A 48 3.08 15.47 5.54
N ILE A 49 3.15 15.83 6.82
CA ILE A 49 4.23 16.68 7.35
C ILE A 49 5.61 16.03 7.15
N LEU A 50 5.72 14.71 7.39
CA LEU A 50 6.97 13.99 7.16
C LEU A 50 7.37 13.99 5.70
N PHE A 51 6.42 13.74 4.79
CA PHE A 51 6.69 13.73 3.37
C PHE A 51 7.14 15.09 2.84
N LEU A 52 6.52 16.18 3.31
CA LEU A 52 6.91 17.55 2.94
C LEU A 52 8.31 17.91 3.45
N LYS A 53 8.69 17.44 4.64
CA LYS A 53 10.04 17.66 5.18
C LYS A 53 11.12 16.88 4.44
N ASP A 54 10.82 15.65 4.08
CA ASP A 54 11.74 14.74 3.40
C ASP A 54 10.96 13.78 2.49
N PRO A 55 10.88 14.09 1.18
CA PRO A 55 10.18 13.23 0.22
C PRO A 55 10.77 11.83 0.04
N SER A 56 11.97 11.56 0.58
CA SER A 56 12.55 10.20 0.60
C SER A 56 11.87 9.30 1.63
N ILE A 57 11.23 9.89 2.62
CA ILE A 57 10.40 9.18 3.60
C ILE A 57 9.09 8.80 2.89
N ARG A 58 8.82 7.50 2.80
CA ARG A 58 7.53 7.00 2.30
C ARG A 58 6.64 6.66 3.50
N PRO A 59 5.79 7.57 3.96
CA PRO A 59 4.95 7.36 5.14
C PRO A 59 3.70 6.52 4.84
N ASP A 60 3.79 5.62 3.86
CA ASP A 60 2.75 4.71 3.41
C ASP A 60 2.40 3.61 4.43
N ASN A 61 3.25 3.44 5.43
CA ASN A 61 3.02 2.49 6.51
C ASN A 61 3.64 2.95 7.84
N LEU A 62 3.07 2.46 8.95
CA LEU A 62 3.51 2.82 10.30
C LEU A 62 4.97 2.47 10.59
N LEU A 63 5.50 1.41 9.99
CA LEU A 63 6.88 1.01 10.19
C LEU A 63 7.87 2.04 9.63
N SER A 64 7.59 2.65 8.48
CA SER A 64 8.44 3.70 7.91
C SER A 64 8.47 4.93 8.79
N ILE A 65 7.33 5.31 9.36
CA ILE A 65 7.22 6.41 10.32
C ILE A 65 8.01 6.10 11.60
N CYS A 66 7.87 4.90 12.15
CA CYS A 66 8.63 4.48 13.33
C CYS A 66 10.15 4.53 13.10
N LYS A 67 10.62 4.09 11.94
CA LYS A 67 12.02 4.14 11.56
C LYS A 67 12.54 5.58 11.38
N HIS A 68 11.70 6.50 10.94
CA HIS A 68 12.04 7.91 10.91
C HIS A 68 12.21 8.47 12.32
N ILE A 69 11.27 8.19 13.21
CA ILE A 69 11.31 8.66 14.61
C ILE A 69 12.51 8.06 15.35
N ASN A 70 12.72 6.75 15.23
CA ASN A 70 13.83 6.03 15.84
C ASN A 70 14.27 4.84 14.99
N ARG A 71 15.45 4.93 14.37
CA ARG A 71 16.01 3.87 13.50
C ARG A 71 16.23 2.55 14.22
N THR A 72 16.45 2.59 15.55
CA THR A 72 16.67 1.42 16.39
C THR A 72 15.41 0.97 17.13
N SER A 73 14.23 1.26 16.59
CA SER A 73 12.93 0.95 17.22
C SER A 73 12.73 -0.54 17.55
N GLY A 74 13.46 -1.44 16.88
CA GLY A 74 13.26 -2.89 16.98
C GLY A 74 12.00 -3.40 16.27
N LEU A 75 11.14 -2.51 15.79
CA LEU A 75 9.89 -2.85 15.11
C LEU A 75 10.14 -3.43 13.71
N THR A 76 9.32 -4.39 13.33
CA THR A 76 9.36 -5.10 12.05
C THR A 76 7.95 -5.17 11.45
N LYS A 77 7.84 -5.65 10.21
CA LYS A 77 6.53 -5.93 9.57
C LYS A 77 5.68 -6.97 10.32
N LYS A 78 6.31 -7.76 11.20
CA LYS A 78 5.65 -8.79 12.01
C LYS A 78 5.28 -8.31 13.41
N SER A 79 5.66 -7.08 13.77
CA SER A 79 5.31 -6.50 15.08
C SER A 79 3.81 -6.32 15.21
N GLU A 80 3.31 -6.60 16.40
CA GLU A 80 1.88 -6.46 16.71
C GLU A 80 1.48 -5.00 16.86
N VAL A 81 0.18 -4.72 16.71
CA VAL A 81 -0.38 -3.36 16.83
C VAL A 81 0.00 -2.74 18.18
N TYR A 82 -0.02 -3.52 19.26
CA TYR A 82 0.33 -3.04 20.60
C TYR A 82 1.76 -2.50 20.71
N GLU A 83 2.73 -3.11 20.03
CA GLU A 83 4.12 -2.66 20.01
C GLU A 83 4.26 -1.28 19.34
N TYR A 84 3.52 -1.07 18.22
CA TYR A 84 3.44 0.25 17.58
C TYR A 84 2.82 1.30 18.51
N LEU A 85 1.74 0.94 19.22
CA LEU A 85 1.08 1.84 20.15
C LEU A 85 2.01 2.28 21.28
N GLN A 86 2.73 1.35 21.89
CA GLN A 86 3.73 1.65 22.92
C GLN A 86 4.85 2.54 22.37
N PHE A 87 5.32 2.27 21.15
CA PHE A 87 6.33 3.08 20.50
C PHE A 87 5.87 4.53 20.33
N PHE A 88 4.70 4.76 19.76
CA PHE A 88 4.17 6.11 19.58
C PHE A 88 3.89 6.82 20.90
N GLN A 89 3.40 6.13 21.91
CA GLN A 89 3.22 6.68 23.24
C GLN A 89 4.52 7.20 23.84
N LYS A 90 5.61 6.45 23.70
CA LYS A 90 6.94 6.85 24.19
C LYS A 90 7.54 8.02 23.41
N ASN A 91 7.15 8.20 22.16
CA ASN A 91 7.74 9.19 21.26
C ASN A 91 6.80 10.39 20.98
N ILE A 92 5.72 10.56 21.74
CA ILE A 92 4.73 11.61 21.49
C ILE A 92 5.33 13.02 21.58
N GLU A 93 6.21 13.27 22.53
CA GLU A 93 6.87 14.57 22.68
C GLU A 93 7.79 14.89 21.50
N PHE A 94 8.44 13.87 20.93
CA PHE A 94 9.25 14.03 19.73
C PHE A 94 8.36 14.44 18.54
N ILE A 95 7.26 13.73 18.34
CA ILE A 95 6.29 14.02 17.26
C ILE A 95 5.75 15.45 17.41
N ASP A 96 5.37 15.85 18.61
CA ASP A 96 4.83 17.19 18.87
C ASP A 96 5.88 18.29 18.61
N LYS A 97 7.13 18.05 18.98
CA LYS A 97 8.24 18.97 18.66
C LYS A 97 8.49 19.06 17.15
N GLU A 98 8.40 17.96 16.42
CA GLU A 98 8.55 17.96 14.96
C GLU A 98 7.45 18.76 14.29
N ILE A 99 6.18 18.55 14.67
CA ILE A 99 5.03 19.30 14.16
C ILE A 99 5.21 20.79 14.47
N SER A 100 5.56 21.12 15.72
CA SER A 100 5.77 22.50 16.17
C SER A 100 6.91 23.19 15.41
N LYS A 101 7.98 22.47 15.10
CA LYS A 101 9.08 22.98 14.27
C LYS A 101 8.65 23.19 12.82
N PHE A 102 7.91 22.24 12.25
CA PHE A 102 7.38 22.34 10.89
C PHE A 102 6.47 23.56 10.74
N ARG A 103 5.58 23.81 11.70
CA ARG A 103 4.65 24.95 11.70
C ARG A 103 5.36 26.32 11.70
N LYS A 104 6.62 26.38 12.14
CA LYS A 104 7.44 27.60 12.07
C LYS A 104 8.06 27.85 10.68
N ASP A 105 8.17 26.85 9.85
CA ASP A 105 8.62 27.01 8.46
C ASP A 105 7.44 27.51 7.61
N LYS A 106 7.45 28.83 7.34
CA LYS A 106 6.35 29.49 6.63
C LYS A 106 6.08 28.92 5.24
N LYS A 107 7.12 28.44 4.52
CA LYS A 107 6.95 27.91 3.16
C LYS A 107 6.31 26.52 3.18
N LEU A 108 6.84 25.62 4.00
CA LEU A 108 6.32 24.27 4.13
C LEU A 108 4.92 24.27 4.76
N ASN A 109 4.69 25.12 5.76
CA ASN A 109 3.39 25.25 6.40
C ASN A 109 2.32 25.77 5.42
N LEU A 110 2.66 26.73 4.54
CA LEU A 110 1.75 27.22 3.52
C LEU A 110 1.34 26.09 2.55
N ILE A 111 2.30 25.29 2.08
CA ILE A 111 2.00 24.15 1.20
C ILE A 111 1.10 23.14 1.91
N TYR A 112 1.38 22.87 3.17
CA TYR A 112 0.58 21.94 3.96
C TYR A 112 -0.87 22.43 4.14
N GLU A 113 -1.06 23.69 4.53
CA GLU A 113 -2.40 24.25 4.84
C GLU A 113 -3.21 24.51 3.58
N ASP A 114 -2.59 25.02 2.52
CA ASP A 114 -3.30 25.45 1.32
C ASP A 114 -3.47 24.34 0.28
N LEU A 115 -2.61 23.30 0.30
CA LEU A 115 -2.63 22.24 -0.70
C LEU A 115 -2.82 20.85 -0.08
N ASP A 116 -1.88 20.37 0.72
CA ASP A 116 -1.84 18.96 1.11
C ASP A 116 -2.98 18.58 2.07
N TYR A 117 -3.21 19.38 3.10
CA TYR A 117 -4.25 19.07 4.08
C TYR A 117 -5.67 19.18 3.50
N PRO A 118 -6.05 20.21 2.72
CA PRO A 118 -7.32 20.24 2.02
C PRO A 118 -7.49 19.11 0.99
N MET A 119 -6.39 18.68 0.34
CA MET A 119 -6.42 17.58 -0.61
C MET A 119 -6.91 16.27 0.03
N LEU A 120 -6.63 16.03 1.32
CA LEU A 120 -7.12 14.86 2.03
C LEU A 120 -8.65 14.74 1.98
N LYS A 121 -9.36 15.85 2.16
CA LYS A 121 -10.85 15.87 2.08
C LYS A 121 -11.34 15.54 0.67
N ILE A 122 -10.64 16.04 -0.35
CA ILE A 122 -10.97 15.74 -1.75
C ILE A 122 -10.74 14.26 -2.05
N LEU A 123 -9.62 13.71 -1.65
CA LEU A 123 -9.31 12.30 -1.82
C LEU A 123 -10.30 11.39 -1.10
N ASP A 124 -10.70 11.74 0.12
CA ASP A 124 -11.76 11.02 0.84
C ASP A 124 -13.08 11.04 0.08
N SER A 125 -13.50 12.20 -0.41
CA SER A 125 -14.71 12.34 -1.22
C SER A 125 -14.66 11.49 -2.50
N MET A 126 -13.49 11.46 -3.18
CA MET A 126 -13.26 10.64 -4.36
C MET A 126 -13.33 9.14 -4.03
N ASN A 127 -12.71 8.72 -2.93
CA ASN A 127 -12.74 7.32 -2.48
C ASN A 127 -14.16 6.87 -2.11
N LYS A 128 -14.91 7.69 -1.40
CA LYS A 128 -16.32 7.42 -1.04
C LYS A 128 -17.22 7.33 -2.27
N LYS A 129 -17.00 8.19 -3.26
CA LYS A 129 -17.75 8.18 -4.51
C LYS A 129 -17.40 6.99 -5.38
N GLY A 130 -16.14 6.57 -5.37
CA GLY A 130 -15.60 5.47 -6.16
C GLY A 130 -15.64 5.74 -7.67
N VAL A 131 -15.29 4.71 -8.43
CA VAL A 131 -15.32 4.73 -9.90
C VAL A 131 -16.41 3.77 -10.39
N ARG A 132 -17.26 4.25 -11.27
CA ARG A 132 -18.31 3.42 -11.87
C ARG A 132 -17.70 2.44 -12.86
N ILE A 133 -17.85 1.15 -12.58
CA ILE A 133 -17.45 0.06 -13.48
C ILE A 133 -18.70 -0.61 -14.08
N SER A 134 -18.57 -1.11 -15.30
CA SER A 134 -19.62 -1.88 -15.96
C SER A 134 -19.32 -3.37 -15.82
N LEU A 135 -20.04 -4.05 -14.93
CA LEU A 135 -19.92 -5.51 -14.77
C LEU A 135 -20.12 -6.25 -16.08
N LYS A 136 -21.10 -5.84 -16.88
CA LYS A 136 -21.35 -6.46 -18.19
C LYS A 136 -20.13 -6.38 -19.13
N LYS A 137 -19.41 -5.24 -19.15
CA LYS A 137 -18.19 -5.12 -19.97
C LYS A 137 -17.05 -5.99 -19.42
N ILE A 138 -16.96 -6.13 -18.10
CA ILE A 138 -15.97 -7.00 -17.47
C ILE A 138 -16.25 -8.47 -17.78
N GLU A 139 -17.51 -8.89 -17.75
CA GLU A 139 -17.93 -10.24 -18.13
C GLU A 139 -17.57 -10.57 -19.57
N ILE A 140 -17.95 -9.70 -20.53
CA ILE A 140 -17.60 -9.86 -21.95
C ILE A 140 -16.07 -9.96 -22.13
N LEU A 141 -15.31 -9.05 -21.55
CA LEU A 141 -13.85 -9.07 -21.65
C LEU A 141 -13.25 -10.33 -21.02
N SER A 142 -13.83 -10.80 -19.90
CA SER A 142 -13.39 -12.05 -19.27
C SER A 142 -13.64 -13.26 -20.17
N GLU A 143 -14.78 -13.32 -20.85
CA GLU A 143 -15.09 -14.38 -21.83
C GLU A 143 -14.13 -14.34 -23.01
N GLU A 144 -13.87 -13.17 -23.58
CA GLU A 144 -12.92 -12.97 -24.69
C GLU A 144 -11.50 -13.45 -24.28
N ILE A 145 -10.99 -12.99 -23.12
CA ILE A 145 -9.68 -13.39 -22.63
C ILE A 145 -9.62 -14.90 -22.37
N ASN A 146 -10.64 -15.48 -21.77
CA ASN A 146 -10.68 -16.93 -21.51
C ASN A 146 -10.68 -17.73 -22.82
N HIS A 147 -11.39 -17.27 -23.83
CA HIS A 147 -11.39 -17.91 -25.14
C HIS A 147 -9.99 -17.86 -25.79
N GLU A 148 -9.32 -16.70 -25.74
CA GLU A 148 -7.95 -16.58 -26.25
C GLU A 148 -6.97 -17.48 -25.49
N LEU A 149 -7.07 -17.52 -24.15
CA LEU A 149 -6.23 -18.39 -23.31
C LEU A 149 -6.41 -19.88 -23.68
N GLU A 150 -7.65 -20.33 -23.92
CA GLU A 150 -7.88 -21.71 -24.35
C GLU A 150 -7.32 -21.99 -25.75
N ASN A 151 -7.40 -21.02 -26.66
CA ASN A 151 -6.76 -21.14 -27.97
C ASN A 151 -5.26 -21.30 -27.87
N TYR A 152 -4.58 -20.47 -27.03
CA TYR A 152 -3.14 -20.61 -26.78
C TYR A 152 -2.78 -21.92 -26.10
N LYS A 153 -3.54 -22.37 -25.11
CA LYS A 153 -3.32 -23.66 -24.46
C LYS A 153 -3.40 -24.82 -25.46
N ASN A 154 -4.43 -24.80 -26.33
CA ASN A 154 -4.61 -25.82 -27.34
C ASN A 154 -3.48 -25.80 -28.39
N ALA A 155 -3.02 -24.63 -28.80
CA ALA A 155 -1.87 -24.49 -29.68
C ALA A 155 -0.58 -25.06 -29.04
N ILE A 156 -0.31 -24.71 -27.78
CA ILE A 156 0.84 -25.24 -27.04
C ILE A 156 0.74 -26.77 -26.90
N LYS A 157 -0.43 -27.28 -26.55
CA LYS A 157 -0.66 -28.73 -26.45
C LYS A 157 -0.44 -29.45 -27.77
N SER A 158 -0.85 -28.85 -28.91
CA SER A 158 -0.60 -29.41 -30.25
C SER A 158 0.90 -29.48 -30.61
N ILE A 159 1.68 -28.47 -30.19
CA ILE A 159 3.11 -28.38 -30.43
C ILE A 159 3.86 -29.35 -29.52
N THR A 160 3.59 -29.34 -28.23
CA THR A 160 4.31 -30.12 -27.22
C THR A 160 3.84 -31.56 -27.15
N LYS A 161 2.65 -31.87 -27.69
CA LYS A 161 1.97 -33.16 -27.59
C LYS A 161 1.82 -33.69 -26.16
N LYS A 162 1.93 -32.80 -25.18
CA LYS A 162 1.79 -33.07 -23.74
C LYS A 162 0.79 -32.13 -23.11
N ASP A 163 0.15 -32.62 -22.06
CA ASP A 163 -0.72 -31.84 -21.22
C ASP A 163 0.01 -31.52 -19.92
N PHE A 164 0.22 -30.25 -19.62
CA PHE A 164 0.95 -29.80 -18.44
C PHE A 164 0.45 -28.44 -17.96
N ASN A 165 0.76 -28.12 -16.73
CA ASN A 165 0.38 -26.82 -16.16
C ASN A 165 1.36 -25.73 -16.58
N LEU A 166 0.93 -24.86 -17.52
CA LEU A 166 1.71 -23.71 -18.01
C LEU A 166 2.12 -22.73 -16.88
N ASN A 167 1.36 -22.66 -15.77
CA ASN A 167 1.70 -21.84 -14.62
C ASN A 167 2.74 -22.50 -13.68
N SER A 168 3.20 -23.70 -14.02
CA SER A 168 4.27 -24.38 -13.27
C SER A 168 5.64 -24.16 -13.93
N PRO A 169 6.51 -23.29 -13.39
CA PRO A 169 7.83 -23.05 -13.96
C PRO A 169 8.66 -24.33 -14.10
N LYS A 170 8.45 -25.31 -13.21
CA LYS A 170 9.14 -26.59 -13.27
C LYS A 170 8.72 -27.42 -14.49
N GLN A 171 7.40 -27.60 -14.69
CA GLN A 171 6.90 -28.37 -15.83
C GLN A 171 7.21 -27.67 -17.15
N LEU A 172 7.09 -26.34 -17.19
CA LEU A 172 7.45 -25.56 -18.37
C LEU A 172 8.96 -25.71 -18.70
N SER A 173 9.82 -25.64 -17.70
CA SER A 173 11.27 -25.86 -17.86
C SER A 173 11.59 -27.25 -18.40
N GLU A 174 10.93 -28.27 -17.89
CA GLU A 174 11.09 -29.67 -18.35
C GLU A 174 10.72 -29.83 -19.83
N ILE A 175 9.57 -29.27 -20.23
CA ILE A 175 9.11 -29.28 -21.62
C ILE A 175 10.09 -28.54 -22.54
N LEU A 176 10.47 -27.33 -22.21
CA LEU A 176 11.29 -26.48 -23.07
C LEU A 176 12.74 -27.03 -23.21
N TYR A 177 13.35 -27.39 -22.09
CA TYR A 177 14.79 -27.69 -22.09
C TYR A 177 15.11 -29.17 -22.15
N GLU A 178 14.23 -30.05 -21.62
CA GLU A 178 14.47 -31.50 -21.64
C GLU A 178 13.81 -32.16 -22.84
N ASP A 179 12.55 -31.84 -23.15
CA ASP A 179 11.83 -32.46 -24.27
C ASP A 179 12.14 -31.77 -25.61
N MET A 180 12.01 -30.45 -25.67
CA MET A 180 12.19 -29.69 -26.93
C MET A 180 13.65 -29.29 -27.18
N LYS A 181 14.56 -29.52 -26.20
CA LYS A 181 16.01 -29.26 -26.32
C LYS A 181 16.40 -27.83 -26.66
N TYR A 182 15.58 -26.83 -26.25
CA TYR A 182 15.97 -25.44 -26.42
C TYR A 182 17.22 -25.10 -25.59
N PRO A 183 18.06 -24.16 -26.03
CA PRO A 183 19.24 -23.74 -25.28
C PRO A 183 18.86 -23.00 -24.00
N VAL A 184 19.53 -23.28 -22.89
CA VAL A 184 19.33 -22.59 -21.63
C VAL A 184 20.04 -21.23 -21.66
N LEU A 185 19.30 -20.15 -21.88
CA LEU A 185 19.86 -18.80 -21.96
C LEU A 185 20.15 -18.18 -20.57
N LYS A 186 19.38 -18.53 -19.54
CA LYS A 186 19.53 -18.01 -18.20
C LYS A 186 19.21 -19.08 -17.16
N LYS A 187 19.90 -19.02 -16.02
CA LYS A 187 19.62 -19.90 -14.87
C LYS A 187 19.10 -19.09 -13.69
N THR A 188 18.26 -19.71 -12.88
CA THR A 188 17.80 -19.15 -11.61
C THR A 188 18.94 -19.08 -10.59
N PRO A 189 18.84 -18.31 -9.48
CA PRO A 189 19.84 -18.29 -8.41
C PRO A 189 20.14 -19.67 -7.81
N LYS A 190 19.21 -20.63 -7.96
CA LYS A 190 19.37 -22.02 -7.51
C LYS A 190 19.97 -22.94 -8.58
N GLY A 191 20.39 -22.40 -9.74
CA GLY A 191 21.02 -23.14 -10.81
C GLY A 191 20.09 -23.84 -11.81
N ALA A 192 18.77 -23.82 -11.61
CA ALA A 192 17.80 -24.39 -12.55
C ALA A 192 17.61 -23.48 -13.78
N PRO A 193 17.25 -24.02 -14.98
CA PRO A 193 16.90 -23.20 -16.13
C PRO A 193 15.76 -22.24 -15.83
N SER A 194 15.88 -20.98 -16.26
CA SER A 194 14.88 -19.96 -16.05
C SER A 194 13.80 -19.99 -17.13
N THR A 195 12.55 -19.82 -16.72
CA THR A 195 11.38 -19.66 -17.59
C THR A 195 10.70 -18.31 -17.37
N ASP A 196 11.47 -17.30 -16.93
CA ASP A 196 10.99 -15.93 -16.78
C ASP A 196 10.58 -15.36 -18.15
N ALA A 197 9.61 -14.45 -18.20
CA ALA A 197 9.12 -13.80 -19.41
C ALA A 197 10.29 -13.26 -20.27
N SER A 198 11.29 -12.62 -19.63
CA SER A 198 12.48 -12.08 -20.29
C SER A 198 13.40 -13.12 -20.95
N VAL A 199 13.11 -14.40 -20.80
CA VAL A 199 13.86 -15.51 -21.41
C VAL A 199 13.05 -16.17 -22.52
N LEU A 200 11.71 -16.01 -22.46
CA LEU A 200 10.76 -16.61 -23.40
C LEU A 200 10.41 -15.65 -24.55
N GLU A 201 10.76 -14.37 -24.44
CA GLU A 201 10.69 -13.38 -25.52
C GLU A 201 11.89 -13.53 -26.49
#